data_5f3669da28c79616cce36d179b10d647
#
_entry.id   5f3669da28c79616cce36d179b10d647
#
_cell.length_a   1.000
_cell.length_b   1.000
_cell.length_c   1.000
_cell.angle_alpha   90.00
_cell.angle_beta   90.00
_cell.angle_gamma   90.00
#
_symmetry.space_group_name_H-M   'P 1'
#
loop_
_entity.id
_entity.type
_entity.pdbx_description
1 polymer ?
#
loop_
_entity_poly.entity_id
_entity_poly.type
_entity_poly.pdbx_seq_one_letter_code
_entity_poly.pdbx_strand_id
1 'polypeptide(L)'
;MKKNSTDSRKAHAMLTVSRVLVYALLIFLSVLCLFSFYMLIVNASRTNADLQGGFKALPQGHFLENLKNAWNDSSINIPRCMFNSFIIAAATAILSTYFSALTAYGLHAYNFKLKRLAFLFIMAVMVIPKQVSAAGFVQLCYKLKLTNSYLTLILPGIAPIRDTMGG
;
A
#
# COMPACT_ATOMS: atom_id res chain seq x y z
N MET A 1 -16.89 -43.90 31.85
CA MET A 1 -16.80 -42.42 31.88
C MET A 1 -15.36 -41.84 31.85
N LYS A 2 -14.31 -42.60 31.48
CA LYS A 2 -12.90 -42.11 31.45
C LYS A 2 -12.34 -41.66 30.09
N LYS A 3 -13.09 -41.89 29.01
CA LYS A 3 -12.62 -41.64 27.62
C LYS A 3 -12.64 -40.17 27.20
N ASN A 4 -13.53 -39.34 27.76
CA ASN A 4 -13.68 -37.91 27.35
C ASN A 4 -12.59 -36.98 27.88
N SER A 5 -11.89 -37.32 28.97
CA SER A 5 -10.85 -36.45 29.59
C SER A 5 -9.52 -36.50 28.81
N THR A 6 -9.22 -37.61 28.16
CA THR A 6 -7.98 -37.82 27.41
C THR A 6 -8.06 -37.15 26.03
N ASP A 7 -9.23 -37.16 25.41
CA ASP A 7 -9.44 -36.47 24.12
C ASP A 7 -9.46 -34.95 24.27
N SER A 8 -10.02 -34.44 25.35
CA SER A 8 -9.98 -33.02 25.68
C SER A 8 -8.55 -32.51 25.90
N ARG A 9 -7.72 -33.27 26.62
CA ARG A 9 -6.29 -32.89 26.84
C ARG A 9 -5.49 -32.90 25.54
N LYS A 10 -5.71 -33.86 24.65
CA LYS A 10 -5.06 -33.92 23.33
C LYS A 10 -5.49 -32.74 22.46
N ALA A 11 -6.77 -32.39 22.44
CA ALA A 11 -7.27 -31.22 21.71
C ALA A 11 -6.66 -29.90 22.22
N HIS A 12 -6.57 -29.72 23.54
CA HIS A 12 -5.91 -28.55 24.14
C HIS A 12 -4.42 -28.49 23.81
N ALA A 13 -3.71 -29.62 23.88
CA ALA A 13 -2.30 -29.69 23.52
C ALA A 13 -2.07 -29.33 22.03
N MET A 14 -2.91 -29.85 21.15
CA MET A 14 -2.83 -29.58 19.70
C MET A 14 -3.10 -28.08 19.39
N LEU A 15 -4.07 -27.48 20.07
CA LEU A 15 -4.35 -26.04 19.94
C LEU A 15 -3.18 -25.18 20.46
N THR A 16 -2.54 -25.59 21.55
CA THR A 16 -1.38 -24.89 22.11
C THR A 16 -0.18 -24.97 21.18
N VAL A 17 0.12 -26.14 20.63
CA VAL A 17 1.21 -26.32 19.66
C VAL A 17 0.96 -25.49 18.41
N SER A 18 -0.27 -25.52 17.86
CA SER A 18 -0.64 -24.71 16.70
C SER A 18 -0.44 -23.20 16.97
N ARG A 19 -0.84 -22.71 18.15
CA ARG A 19 -0.63 -21.31 18.53
C ARG A 19 0.85 -20.97 18.63
N VAL A 20 1.65 -21.80 19.26
CA VAL A 20 3.11 -21.59 19.35
C VAL A 20 3.75 -21.52 17.98
N LEU A 21 3.39 -22.43 17.07
CA LEU A 21 3.90 -22.40 15.69
C LEU A 21 3.50 -21.11 14.94
N VAL A 22 2.24 -20.69 15.07
CA VAL A 22 1.77 -19.43 14.45
C VAL A 22 2.53 -18.24 15.00
N TYR A 23 2.70 -18.14 16.33
CA TYR A 23 3.46 -17.04 16.93
C TYR A 23 4.94 -17.07 16.52
N ALA A 24 5.56 -18.24 16.47
CA ALA A 24 6.95 -18.39 16.02
C ALA A 24 7.10 -17.91 14.55
N LEU A 25 6.17 -18.29 13.68
CA LEU A 25 6.14 -17.85 12.29
C LEU A 25 5.95 -16.32 12.18
N LEU A 26 5.02 -15.77 12.95
CA LEU A 26 4.77 -14.32 12.95
C LEU A 26 5.99 -13.53 13.44
N ILE A 27 6.64 -14.00 14.52
CA ILE A 27 7.87 -13.37 15.02
C ILE A 27 8.97 -13.46 13.96
N PHE A 28 9.16 -14.60 13.33
CA PHE A 28 10.15 -14.78 12.27
C PHE A 28 9.91 -13.83 11.09
N LEU A 29 8.67 -13.73 10.61
CA LEU A 29 8.30 -12.80 9.54
C LEU A 29 8.49 -11.34 9.96
N SER A 30 8.15 -10.99 11.20
CA SER A 30 8.36 -9.64 11.74
C SER A 30 9.84 -9.28 11.79
N VAL A 31 10.69 -10.21 12.23
CA VAL A 31 12.15 -10.01 12.25
C VAL A 31 12.69 -9.82 10.83
N LEU A 32 12.24 -10.61 9.85
CA LEU A 32 12.62 -10.44 8.45
C LEU A 32 12.23 -9.06 7.89
N CYS A 33 11.01 -8.60 8.19
CA CYS A 33 10.57 -7.27 7.79
C CYS A 33 11.44 -6.18 8.43
N LEU A 34 11.66 -6.23 9.74
CA LEU A 34 12.48 -5.26 10.46
C LEU A 34 13.92 -5.27 10.00
N PHE A 35 14.48 -6.45 9.68
CA PHE A 35 15.83 -6.59 9.14
C PHE A 35 16.01 -5.84 7.83
N SER A 36 15.01 -5.84 6.95
CA SER A 36 15.06 -5.09 5.69
C SER A 36 15.17 -3.57 5.95
N PHE A 37 14.41 -3.04 6.89
CA PHE A 37 14.52 -1.63 7.30
C PHE A 37 15.86 -1.31 7.97
N TYR A 38 16.33 -2.21 8.83
CA TYR A 38 17.64 -2.07 9.45
C TYR A 38 18.74 -1.98 8.38
N MET A 39 18.74 -2.88 7.41
CA MET A 39 19.70 -2.87 6.30
C MET A 39 19.62 -1.61 5.43
N LEU A 40 18.42 -1.06 5.25
CA LEU A 40 18.26 0.22 4.56
C LEU A 40 19.02 1.34 5.28
N ILE A 41 18.86 1.45 6.61
CA ILE A 41 19.54 2.46 7.44
C ILE A 41 21.06 2.23 7.42
N VAL A 42 21.51 0.99 7.57
CA VAL A 42 22.93 0.64 7.52
C VAL A 42 23.52 1.03 6.16
N ASN A 43 22.88 0.66 5.06
CA ASN A 43 23.36 0.99 3.72
C ASN A 43 23.35 2.50 3.44
N ALA A 44 22.34 3.23 3.94
CA ALA A 44 22.28 4.67 3.82
C ALA A 44 23.42 5.41 4.56
N SER A 45 24.04 4.76 5.55
CA SER A 45 25.18 5.30 6.31
C SER A 45 26.56 4.95 5.75
N ARG A 46 26.64 4.17 4.64
CA ARG A 46 27.87 3.64 4.06
C ARG A 46 28.33 4.46 2.86
N THR A 47 29.62 4.38 2.54
CA THR A 47 30.18 4.93 1.29
C THR A 47 29.87 4.01 0.11
N ASN A 48 29.94 4.54 -1.12
CA ASN A 48 29.76 3.76 -2.35
C ASN A 48 30.79 2.63 -2.48
N ALA A 49 32.03 2.87 -2.06
CA ALA A 49 33.09 1.86 -2.07
C ALA A 49 32.79 0.71 -1.10
N ASP A 50 32.28 1.02 0.09
CA ASP A 50 31.86 0.01 1.07
C ASP A 50 30.65 -0.81 0.64
N LEU A 51 29.72 -0.21 -0.09
CA LEU A 51 28.55 -0.91 -0.65
C LEU A 51 28.98 -1.95 -1.68
N GLN A 52 29.98 -1.65 -2.51
CA GLN A 52 30.55 -2.59 -3.47
C GLN A 52 31.35 -3.73 -2.80
N GLY A 53 31.88 -3.48 -1.59
CA GLY A 53 32.62 -4.47 -0.79
C GLY A 53 31.77 -5.57 -0.14
N GLY A 54 30.44 -5.58 -0.38
CA GLY A 54 29.54 -6.62 0.09
C GLY A 54 28.82 -6.31 1.40
N PHE A 55 28.28 -7.36 2.02
CA PHE A 55 27.45 -7.25 3.21
C PHE A 55 28.24 -6.84 4.46
N LYS A 56 27.80 -5.78 5.11
CA LYS A 56 28.25 -5.36 6.45
C LYS A 56 27.03 -4.97 7.27
N ALA A 57 26.96 -5.47 8.49
CA ALA A 57 25.81 -5.24 9.36
C ALA A 57 25.92 -3.97 10.23
N LEU A 58 27.07 -3.29 10.26
CA LEU A 58 27.28 -2.13 11.12
C LEU A 58 27.09 -0.81 10.35
N PRO A 59 26.34 0.16 10.89
CA PRO A 59 26.22 1.48 10.30
C PRO A 59 27.55 2.24 10.37
N GLN A 60 27.77 3.12 9.40
CA GLN A 60 28.91 4.04 9.34
C GLN A 60 28.44 5.49 9.53
N GLY A 61 29.36 6.42 9.74
CA GLY A 61 29.05 7.81 10.06
C GLY A 61 28.61 8.71 8.89
N HIS A 62 28.46 8.18 7.67
CA HIS A 62 28.22 8.98 6.45
C HIS A 62 26.74 9.25 6.13
N PHE A 63 25.82 8.92 7.03
CA PHE A 63 24.37 9.08 6.80
C PHE A 63 23.99 10.53 6.43
N LEU A 64 24.47 11.51 7.19
CA LEU A 64 24.13 12.93 6.96
C LEU A 64 24.75 13.46 5.66
N GLU A 65 25.96 13.02 5.34
CA GLU A 65 26.64 13.38 4.11
C GLU A 65 25.91 12.82 2.89
N ASN A 66 25.55 11.54 2.92
CA ASN A 66 24.77 10.87 1.88
C ASN A 66 23.38 11.51 1.71
N LEU A 67 22.73 11.87 2.81
CA LEU A 67 21.44 12.57 2.79
C LEU A 67 21.58 13.96 2.15
N LYS A 68 22.62 14.73 2.50
CA LYS A 68 22.89 16.03 1.92
C LYS A 68 23.20 15.92 0.42
N ASN A 69 24.01 14.95 0.03
CA ASN A 69 24.33 14.70 -1.37
C ASN A 69 23.08 14.32 -2.18
N ALA A 70 22.24 13.42 -1.66
CA ALA A 70 20.98 13.06 -2.29
C ALA A 70 20.02 14.26 -2.38
N TRP A 71 19.95 15.10 -1.35
CA TRP A 71 19.08 16.27 -1.34
C TRP A 71 19.49 17.33 -2.36
N ASN A 72 20.79 17.51 -2.57
CA ASN A 72 21.36 18.49 -3.49
C ASN A 72 21.63 17.94 -4.89
N ASP A 73 21.29 16.67 -5.14
CA ASP A 73 21.49 16.07 -6.45
C ASP A 73 20.57 16.74 -7.49
N SER A 74 21.22 17.40 -8.46
CA SER A 74 20.54 18.10 -9.53
C SER A 74 19.85 17.18 -10.54
N SER A 75 20.27 15.91 -10.62
CA SER A 75 19.71 14.93 -11.56
C SER A 75 18.33 14.42 -11.13
N ILE A 76 18.06 14.35 -9.82
CA ILE A 76 16.79 13.81 -9.28
C ILE A 76 16.07 14.85 -8.41
N ASN A 77 16.31 16.02 -8.30
CA ASN A 77 15.63 17.06 -7.51
C ASN A 77 14.60 16.50 -6.47
N ILE A 78 15.12 15.81 -5.45
CA ILE A 78 14.30 15.09 -4.44
C ILE A 78 13.25 16.01 -3.78
N PRO A 79 13.57 17.27 -3.35
CA PRO A 79 12.57 18.15 -2.76
C PRO A 79 11.37 18.39 -3.67
N ARG A 80 11.59 18.62 -4.96
CA ARG A 80 10.52 18.82 -5.94
C ARG A 80 9.69 17.56 -6.14
N CYS A 81 10.34 16.41 -6.21
CA CYS A 81 9.64 15.12 -6.32
C CYS A 81 8.76 14.84 -5.10
N MET A 82 9.26 15.10 -3.90
CA MET A 82 8.49 14.97 -2.66
C MET A 82 7.28 15.90 -2.62
N PHE A 83 7.48 17.17 -3.01
CA PHE A 83 6.39 18.15 -3.06
C PHE A 83 5.32 17.76 -4.08
N ASN A 84 5.71 17.32 -5.28
CA ASN A 84 4.79 16.83 -6.30
C ASN A 84 4.01 15.60 -5.81
N SER A 85 4.68 14.65 -5.18
CA SER A 85 4.04 13.46 -4.59
C SER A 85 3.05 13.83 -3.50
N PHE A 86 3.39 14.81 -2.67
CA PHE A 86 2.49 15.33 -1.63
C PHE A 86 1.23 15.95 -2.25
N ILE A 87 1.37 16.79 -3.28
CA ILE A 87 0.22 17.40 -3.97
C ILE A 87 -0.69 16.32 -4.57
N ILE A 88 -0.11 15.34 -5.27
CA ILE A 88 -0.87 14.27 -5.89
C ILE A 88 -1.61 13.44 -4.83
N ALA A 89 -0.92 13.07 -3.76
CA ALA A 89 -1.51 12.28 -2.67
C ALA A 89 -2.64 13.05 -1.96
N ALA A 90 -2.42 14.32 -1.62
CA ALA A 90 -3.41 15.17 -0.97
C ALA A 90 -4.65 15.38 -1.87
N ALA A 91 -4.44 15.74 -3.13
CA ALA A 91 -5.53 15.91 -4.08
C ALA A 91 -6.32 14.61 -4.27
N THR A 92 -5.64 13.49 -4.42
CA THR A 92 -6.30 12.17 -4.56
C THR A 92 -7.10 11.82 -3.31
N ALA A 93 -6.53 12.00 -2.11
CA ALA A 93 -7.20 11.69 -0.85
C ALA A 93 -8.46 12.55 -0.65
N ILE A 94 -8.35 13.86 -0.85
CA ILE A 94 -9.48 14.81 -0.70
C ILE A 94 -10.59 14.48 -1.69
N LEU A 95 -10.26 14.38 -2.98
CA LEU A 95 -11.25 14.14 -4.02
C LEU A 95 -11.88 12.75 -3.89
N SER A 96 -11.08 11.74 -3.59
CA SER A 96 -11.54 10.38 -3.35
C SER A 96 -12.55 10.34 -2.19
N THR A 97 -12.20 10.89 -1.04
CA THR A 97 -13.07 10.94 0.13
C THR A 97 -14.36 11.71 -0.16
N TYR A 98 -14.25 12.85 -0.84
CA TYR A 98 -15.40 13.68 -1.18
C TYR A 98 -16.39 12.93 -2.09
N PHE A 99 -15.93 12.38 -3.21
CA PHE A 99 -16.78 11.66 -4.16
C PHE A 99 -17.31 10.35 -3.58
N SER A 100 -16.54 9.67 -2.75
CA SER A 100 -16.99 8.46 -2.06
C SER A 100 -18.12 8.76 -1.06
N ALA A 101 -17.94 9.79 -0.25
CA ALA A 101 -18.98 10.22 0.71
C ALA A 101 -20.26 10.68 -0.02
N LEU A 102 -20.10 11.44 -1.11
CA LEU A 102 -21.23 11.91 -1.91
C LEU A 102 -22.00 10.75 -2.55
N THR A 103 -21.29 9.75 -3.08
CA THR A 103 -21.88 8.55 -3.67
C THR A 103 -22.61 7.72 -2.63
N ALA A 104 -21.97 7.47 -1.48
CA ALA A 104 -22.57 6.73 -0.37
C ALA A 104 -23.84 7.44 0.15
N TYR A 105 -23.77 8.76 0.34
CA TYR A 105 -24.91 9.56 0.77
C TYR A 105 -26.04 9.52 -0.26
N GLY A 106 -25.73 9.71 -1.55
CA GLY A 106 -26.72 9.66 -2.63
C GLY A 106 -27.43 8.32 -2.72
N LEU A 107 -26.69 7.22 -2.57
CA LEU A 107 -27.25 5.87 -2.57
C LEU A 107 -28.04 5.55 -1.29
N HIS A 108 -27.68 6.15 -0.14
CA HIS A 108 -28.39 5.88 1.12
C HIS A 108 -29.64 6.76 1.27
N ALA A 109 -29.48 8.08 1.13
CA ALA A 109 -30.51 9.07 1.48
C ALA A 109 -31.64 9.17 0.45
N TYR A 110 -31.38 8.88 -0.83
CA TYR A 110 -32.38 9.07 -1.88
C TYR A 110 -32.91 7.74 -2.41
N ASN A 111 -34.27 7.72 -2.63
CA ASN A 111 -34.94 6.62 -3.31
C ASN A 111 -35.24 7.04 -4.75
N PHE A 112 -34.46 6.55 -5.71
CA PHE A 112 -34.62 6.79 -7.13
C PHE A 112 -34.75 5.50 -7.92
N LYS A 113 -35.42 5.54 -9.08
CA LYS A 113 -35.76 4.34 -9.89
C LYS A 113 -34.54 3.50 -10.27
N LEU A 114 -33.37 4.13 -10.48
CA LEU A 114 -32.13 3.47 -10.91
C LEU A 114 -31.18 3.10 -9.74
N LYS A 115 -31.58 3.30 -8.47
CA LYS A 115 -30.76 3.02 -7.28
C LYS A 115 -30.14 1.62 -7.31
N ARG A 116 -30.95 0.61 -7.57
CA ARG A 116 -30.52 -0.79 -7.63
C ARG A 116 -29.53 -1.02 -8.78
N LEU A 117 -29.79 -0.42 -9.94
CA LEU A 117 -28.91 -0.54 -11.09
C LEU A 117 -27.56 0.14 -10.84
N ALA A 118 -27.57 1.34 -10.27
CA ALA A 118 -26.36 2.07 -9.90
C ALA A 118 -25.52 1.27 -8.90
N PHE A 119 -26.14 0.70 -7.88
CA PHE A 119 -25.47 -0.18 -6.91
C PHE A 119 -24.84 -1.41 -7.57
N LEU A 120 -25.61 -2.10 -8.42
CA LEU A 120 -25.10 -3.27 -9.14
C LEU A 120 -23.94 -2.92 -10.08
N PHE A 121 -24.02 -1.76 -10.76
CA PHE A 121 -22.93 -1.27 -11.61
C PHE A 121 -21.65 -1.02 -10.81
N ILE A 122 -21.77 -0.36 -9.66
CA ILE A 122 -20.66 -0.12 -8.75
C ILE A 122 -20.03 -1.46 -8.34
N MET A 123 -20.84 -2.41 -7.88
CA MET A 123 -20.37 -3.73 -7.49
C MET A 123 -19.69 -4.48 -8.64
N ALA A 124 -20.22 -4.39 -9.86
CA ALA A 124 -19.62 -5.00 -11.04
C ALA A 124 -18.23 -4.42 -11.34
N VAL A 125 -18.09 -3.09 -11.25
CA VAL A 125 -16.79 -2.41 -11.46
C VAL A 125 -15.77 -2.79 -10.38
N MET A 126 -16.20 -3.01 -9.12
CA MET A 126 -15.32 -3.44 -8.03
C MET A 126 -14.71 -4.82 -8.23
N VAL A 127 -15.40 -5.71 -8.94
CA VAL A 127 -14.92 -7.08 -9.24
C VAL A 127 -13.81 -7.07 -10.27
N ILE A 128 -13.71 -6.01 -11.11
CA ILE A 128 -12.67 -5.93 -12.14
C ILE A 128 -11.31 -5.68 -11.47
N PRO A 129 -10.31 -6.58 -11.68
CA PRO A 129 -8.97 -6.37 -11.15
C PRO A 129 -8.34 -5.09 -11.71
N LYS A 130 -7.81 -4.22 -10.84
CA LYS A 130 -7.15 -2.96 -11.25
C LYS A 130 -6.01 -3.18 -12.25
N GLN A 131 -5.31 -4.30 -12.15
CA GLN A 131 -4.21 -4.68 -13.04
C GLN A 131 -4.66 -4.82 -14.49
N VAL A 132 -5.85 -5.37 -14.74
CA VAL A 132 -6.41 -5.51 -16.08
C VAL A 132 -6.77 -4.15 -16.68
N SER A 133 -7.33 -3.27 -15.87
CA SER A 133 -7.71 -1.92 -16.28
C SER A 133 -6.50 -1.01 -16.56
N ALA A 134 -5.37 -1.25 -15.89
CA ALA A 134 -4.19 -0.40 -15.96
C ALA A 134 -3.63 -0.28 -17.39
N ALA A 135 -3.55 -1.38 -18.13
CA ALA A 135 -3.03 -1.37 -19.49
C ALA A 135 -3.91 -0.53 -20.44
N GLY A 136 -5.23 -0.68 -20.36
CA GLY A 136 -6.18 0.13 -21.14
C GLY A 136 -6.15 1.60 -20.74
N PHE A 137 -6.01 1.88 -19.45
CA PHE A 137 -5.90 3.24 -18.93
C PHE A 137 -4.65 3.96 -19.46
N VAL A 138 -3.49 3.29 -19.46
CA VAL A 138 -2.24 3.84 -20.01
C VAL A 138 -2.41 4.16 -21.50
N GLN A 139 -3.01 3.27 -22.29
CA GLN A 139 -3.28 3.52 -23.71
C GLN A 139 -4.22 4.72 -23.91
N LEU A 140 -5.25 4.85 -23.06
CA LEU A 140 -6.16 6.00 -23.11
C LEU A 140 -5.42 7.31 -22.82
N CYS A 141 -4.56 7.33 -21.81
CA CYS A 141 -3.73 8.48 -21.45
C CYS A 141 -2.80 8.91 -22.60
N TYR A 142 -2.22 7.94 -23.30
CA TYR A 142 -1.43 8.21 -24.51
C TYR A 142 -2.27 8.87 -25.61
N LYS A 143 -3.44 8.33 -25.91
CA LYS A 143 -4.35 8.87 -26.94
C LYS A 143 -4.82 10.29 -26.59
N LEU A 144 -5.07 10.57 -25.31
CA LEU A 144 -5.52 11.87 -24.81
C LEU A 144 -4.37 12.86 -24.57
N LYS A 145 -3.11 12.47 -24.81
CA LYS A 145 -1.89 13.28 -24.54
C LYS A 145 -1.77 13.74 -23.08
N LEU A 146 -2.27 12.94 -22.12
CA LEU A 146 -2.25 13.23 -20.70
C LEU A 146 -1.06 12.61 -19.97
N THR A 147 -0.12 11.97 -20.65
CA THR A 147 1.00 11.23 -20.06
C THR A 147 1.92 12.06 -19.15
N ASN A 148 1.96 13.38 -19.34
CA ASN A 148 2.76 14.31 -18.52
C ASN A 148 1.89 15.21 -17.64
N SER A 149 0.75 14.70 -17.17
CA SER A 149 -0.20 15.45 -16.33
C SER A 149 -0.41 14.77 -14.99
N TYR A 150 -0.51 15.54 -13.92
CA TYR A 150 -0.91 15.04 -12.59
C TYR A 150 -2.30 14.40 -12.60
N LEU A 151 -3.18 14.83 -13.51
CA LEU A 151 -4.52 14.26 -13.67
C LEU A 151 -4.47 12.76 -13.97
N THR A 152 -3.47 12.29 -14.71
CA THR A 152 -3.28 10.86 -15.02
C THR A 152 -3.09 10.02 -13.75
N LEU A 153 -2.48 10.58 -12.72
CA LEU A 153 -2.25 9.91 -11.44
C LEU A 153 -3.43 10.09 -10.48
N ILE A 154 -4.08 11.25 -10.50
CA ILE A 154 -5.18 11.61 -9.59
C ILE A 154 -6.50 10.93 -10.00
N LEU A 155 -6.83 10.94 -11.29
CA LEU A 155 -8.13 10.43 -11.78
C LEU A 155 -8.42 8.98 -11.41
N PRO A 156 -7.49 8.01 -11.54
CA PRO A 156 -7.76 6.62 -11.14
C PRO A 156 -7.94 6.46 -9.62
N GLY A 157 -7.36 7.37 -8.85
CA GLY A 157 -7.48 7.37 -7.39
C GLY A 157 -8.80 7.98 -6.89
N ILE A 158 -9.48 8.80 -7.70
CA ILE A 158 -10.77 9.43 -7.33
C ILE A 158 -11.93 8.42 -7.35
N ALA A 159 -11.82 7.33 -8.07
CA ALA A 159 -12.84 6.28 -8.15
C ALA A 159 -12.55 5.09 -7.23
N PRO A 160 -12.37 5.25 -5.91
CA PRO A 160 -12.23 4.14 -4.99
C PRO A 160 -13.63 3.75 -4.51
N ILE A 161 -14.39 3.16 -5.38
CA ILE A 161 -15.69 2.55 -5.03
C ILE A 161 -15.49 1.44 -3.98
N ARG A 162 -14.25 1.03 -3.78
CA ARG A 162 -13.87 -0.10 -2.93
C ARG A 162 -13.90 0.18 -1.42
N ASP A 163 -13.60 1.41 -1.00
CA ASP A 163 -13.40 1.70 0.43
C ASP A 163 -14.68 2.14 1.16
N THR A 164 -15.75 2.40 0.43
CA THR A 164 -17.00 2.90 1.01
C THR A 164 -17.96 1.83 1.50
N MET A 165 -17.69 0.55 1.24
CA MET A 165 -18.59 -0.55 1.58
C MET A 165 -18.00 -1.57 2.54
N GLY A 166 -16.80 -1.37 3.07
CA GLY A 166 -16.08 -2.27 3.97
C GLY A 166 -16.02 -1.82 5.42
N GLY A 167 -16.86 -0.89 5.84
CA GLY A 167 -17.01 -0.44 7.21
C GLY A 167 -18.36 -0.82 7.79
#